data_21e90d62d8d3f42bdf6cb978e76d8580
#
_entry.id   21e90d62d8d3f42bdf6cb978e76d8580
#
_cell.length_a   1.000
_cell.length_b   1.000
_cell.length_c   1.000
_cell.angle_alpha   90.00
_cell.angle_beta   90.00
_cell.angle_gamma   90.00
#
_symmetry.space_group_name_H-M   'P 1'
#
loop_
_entity.id
_entity.type
_entity.pdbx_description
1 polymer ?
#
loop_
_entity_poly.entity_id
_entity_poly.type
_entity_poly.pdbx_seq_one_letter_code
_entity_poly.pdbx_strand_id
1 'polypeptide(L)'
;MKAKGLVLVFCVFFIFQSCGRKSAADFNSDFSLFKEYIVSFTGGIVSSESDIRVVLAFDKKDWKVNQELDDDLFDISPSVHGKVVALSTNTLAFIPDEKLKPGTEYQVTLNLDKLITIPKEKEAALSKFNFTVKTIKQDFTINTVDIQSYSKQYQYLNCVLKTADNIDLETAVKLVSANQKGNDLKIKFEKKSGTAKEFNFIIDSIQRYNEASNIEIEYDGSDFDIDQKGEIDYAITSINEFKIVKVDVPEGSNQSVLINFSEPLEKGQDFKGLVSIQNTNNLKFSTQGNVLKVYFTNEAVAKKVAPAPVVVQEETATVTPDSTTIIVDSAAVAVDTVYEEAVEVVPDPEPATVITGELLLEVFEGIESQYGKKMDANYTEKITFDQIKPSVRFIKNGTILPSSNNLKLNFEAVNLSAVDVKVYKIYKNNILQFLQYNQLNGSQNLKKVGQPIAKTTLKLNESSLINPGKWNTFALDLSKIITPEPGAIYRVEFAYKKKYSLYKCETSDGDENEEEEEVDENDVNYSGNSYDDYDSDYGDYDWRESEDPCSGSYYYNAKIGTNILATDLG
;
A
#
# COMPACT_ATOMS: atom_id res chain seq x y z
N MET A 1 38.71 29.40 71.59
CA MET A 1 37.41 30.04 71.41
C MET A 1 36.80 29.53 70.09
N LYS A 2 35.71 28.80 70.20
CA LYS A 2 35.06 28.13 69.03
C LYS A 2 34.02 29.04 68.47
N ALA A 3 34.14 29.44 67.19
CA ALA A 3 33.07 30.12 66.42
C ALA A 3 32.26 29.07 65.66
N LYS A 4 30.95 28.97 65.94
CA LYS A 4 30.01 28.12 65.26
C LYS A 4 29.48 28.91 64.06
N GLY A 5 29.75 28.44 62.82
CA GLY A 5 29.13 28.96 61.58
C GLY A 5 27.78 28.32 61.34
N LEU A 6 26.76 29.16 61.29
CA LEU A 6 25.38 28.78 60.97
C LEU A 6 25.24 28.70 59.43
N VAL A 7 25.07 27.48 58.92
CA VAL A 7 24.76 27.24 57.48
C VAL A 7 23.26 27.37 57.32
N LEU A 8 22.82 28.44 56.66
CA LEU A 8 21.43 28.66 56.28
C LEU A 8 21.17 27.94 54.92
N VAL A 9 20.51 26.76 55.00
CA VAL A 9 20.07 26.02 53.82
C VAL A 9 18.83 26.69 53.27
N PHE A 10 18.96 27.38 52.14
CA PHE A 10 17.85 27.95 51.39
C PHE A 10 17.25 26.84 50.49
N CYS A 11 16.24 26.14 51.01
CA CYS A 11 15.42 25.24 50.18
C CYS A 11 14.54 26.07 49.24
N VAL A 12 14.99 26.24 48.01
CA VAL A 12 14.14 26.76 46.93
C VAL A 12 13.17 25.66 46.55
N PHE A 13 11.94 25.77 47.03
CA PHE A 13 10.81 24.96 46.57
C PHE A 13 10.46 25.40 45.14
N PHE A 14 11.01 24.72 44.13
CA PHE A 14 10.45 24.76 42.77
C PHE A 14 9.10 24.04 42.81
N ILE A 15 8.03 24.81 42.97
CA ILE A 15 6.68 24.35 42.70
C ILE A 15 6.60 24.18 41.17
N PHE A 16 6.86 22.97 40.71
CA PHE A 16 6.41 22.55 39.37
C PHE A 16 4.89 22.60 39.38
N GLN A 17 4.31 23.67 38.89
CA GLN A 17 2.92 23.63 38.42
C GLN A 17 2.89 22.69 37.22
N SER A 18 2.72 21.39 37.49
CA SER A 18 2.26 20.44 36.52
C SER A 18 0.82 20.83 36.18
N CYS A 19 0.64 21.66 35.15
CA CYS A 19 -0.63 21.69 34.42
C CYS A 19 -0.82 20.28 33.86
N GLY A 20 -1.59 19.44 34.56
CA GLY A 20 -1.98 18.14 34.08
C GLY A 20 -2.72 18.33 32.76
N ARG A 21 -2.04 18.05 31.62
CA ARG A 21 -2.74 17.86 30.36
C ARG A 21 -3.74 16.74 30.57
N LYS A 22 -5.01 17.01 30.30
CA LYS A 22 -6.03 15.95 30.24
C LYS A 22 -5.57 14.92 29.21
N SER A 23 -5.81 13.64 29.48
CA SER A 23 -5.55 12.61 28.47
C SER A 23 -6.42 12.89 27.22
N ALA A 24 -6.01 12.37 26.07
CA ALA A 24 -6.80 12.52 24.83
C ALA A 24 -8.24 12.03 25.02
N ALA A 25 -8.44 10.94 25.76
CA ALA A 25 -9.77 10.41 26.09
C ALA A 25 -10.61 11.37 26.93
N ASP A 26 -9.99 12.12 27.86
CA ASP A 26 -10.69 13.11 28.70
C ASP A 26 -10.95 14.45 27.98
N PHE A 27 -10.22 14.73 26.89
CA PHE A 27 -10.34 15.96 26.12
C PHE A 27 -11.38 15.86 25.01
N ASN A 28 -11.43 14.71 24.31
CA ASN A 28 -12.30 14.52 23.15
C ASN A 28 -13.78 14.59 23.54
N SER A 29 -14.55 15.32 22.73
CA SER A 29 -16.01 15.36 22.86
C SER A 29 -16.62 14.02 22.44
N ASP A 30 -17.70 13.61 23.11
CA ASP A 30 -18.53 12.52 22.60
C ASP A 30 -19.15 12.91 21.25
N PHE A 31 -18.62 12.35 20.17
CA PHE A 31 -19.05 12.68 18.82
C PHE A 31 -20.54 12.38 18.58
N SER A 32 -21.13 11.43 19.31
CA SER A 32 -22.53 11.08 19.16
C SER A 32 -23.46 12.28 19.41
N LEU A 33 -23.05 13.20 20.26
CA LEU A 33 -23.82 14.43 20.58
C LEU A 33 -23.75 15.47 19.44
N PHE A 34 -22.72 15.41 18.61
CA PHE A 34 -22.43 16.39 17.55
C PHE A 34 -22.86 15.94 16.16
N LYS A 35 -23.36 14.72 15.96
CA LYS A 35 -23.75 14.15 14.65
C LYS A 35 -24.75 15.01 13.87
N GLU A 36 -25.60 15.76 14.55
CA GLU A 36 -26.53 16.69 13.88
C GLU A 36 -25.84 17.94 13.29
N TYR A 37 -24.62 18.25 13.73
CA TYR A 37 -23.87 19.46 13.37
C TYR A 37 -22.59 19.18 12.60
N ILE A 38 -21.91 18.06 12.88
CA ILE A 38 -20.61 17.68 12.31
C ILE A 38 -20.72 16.30 11.66
N VAL A 39 -20.32 16.23 10.40
CA VAL A 39 -20.29 14.97 9.62
C VAL A 39 -18.98 14.25 9.82
N SER A 40 -17.87 14.99 9.81
CA SER A 40 -16.54 14.41 9.96
C SER A 40 -15.51 15.48 10.31
N PHE A 41 -14.37 15.06 10.83
CA PHE A 41 -13.24 15.91 11.17
C PHE A 41 -11.93 15.19 10.97
N THR A 42 -10.81 15.94 10.91
CA THR A 42 -9.47 15.36 10.91
C THR A 42 -9.18 14.78 12.29
N GLY A 43 -8.87 13.50 12.37
CA GLY A 43 -8.54 12.84 13.64
C GLY A 43 -7.48 11.77 13.44
N GLY A 44 -6.99 11.22 14.55
CA GLY A 44 -5.97 10.17 14.54
C GLY A 44 -4.57 10.66 14.17
N ILE A 45 -3.80 9.80 13.50
CA ILE A 45 -2.42 10.08 13.11
C ILE A 45 -2.39 10.63 11.68
N VAL A 46 -1.75 11.79 11.49
CA VAL A 46 -1.71 12.51 10.22
C VAL A 46 -0.29 12.92 9.87
N SER A 47 -0.06 13.22 8.59
CA SER A 47 1.20 13.85 8.15
C SER A 47 1.38 15.23 8.76
N SER A 48 2.63 15.63 8.99
CA SER A 48 2.98 17.00 9.39
C SER A 48 2.55 18.07 8.37
N GLU A 49 2.28 17.68 7.12
CA GLU A 49 1.78 18.55 6.06
C GLU A 49 0.24 18.66 6.02
N SER A 50 -0.46 17.99 6.93
CA SER A 50 -1.93 17.95 6.93
C SER A 50 -2.54 19.26 7.43
N ASP A 51 -3.60 19.69 6.78
CA ASP A 51 -4.54 20.66 7.33
C ASP A 51 -5.53 19.97 8.29
N ILE A 52 -6.09 20.76 9.23
CA ILE A 52 -7.09 20.26 10.19
C ILE A 52 -8.47 20.68 9.68
N ARG A 53 -9.30 19.71 9.29
CA ARG A 53 -10.61 19.95 8.65
C ARG A 53 -11.76 19.52 9.52
N VAL A 54 -12.87 20.26 9.40
CA VAL A 54 -14.17 19.84 9.92
C VAL A 54 -15.22 20.01 8.82
N VAL A 55 -16.06 18.99 8.66
CA VAL A 55 -17.19 18.98 7.73
C VAL A 55 -18.47 19.11 8.52
N LEU A 56 -19.22 20.17 8.28
CA LEU A 56 -20.51 20.46 8.93
C LEU A 56 -21.64 19.65 8.27
N ALA A 57 -22.67 19.32 9.04
CA ALA A 57 -23.87 18.65 8.54
C ALA A 57 -24.85 19.59 7.81
N PHE A 58 -24.51 20.86 7.71
CA PHE A 58 -25.34 21.91 7.09
C PHE A 58 -24.49 22.83 6.21
N ASP A 59 -25.13 23.48 5.25
CA ASP A 59 -24.48 24.43 4.34
C ASP A 59 -24.53 25.86 4.90
N LYS A 60 -23.39 26.54 4.85
CA LYS A 60 -23.25 27.99 5.04
C LYS A 60 -23.31 28.68 3.67
N LYS A 61 -24.50 29.14 3.28
CA LYS A 61 -24.76 29.71 1.94
C LYS A 61 -23.92 30.95 1.60
N ASP A 62 -23.41 31.62 2.60
CA ASP A 62 -22.55 32.79 2.51
C ASP A 62 -21.08 32.47 2.32
N TRP A 63 -20.66 31.21 2.52
CA TRP A 63 -19.30 30.79 2.34
C TRP A 63 -18.95 30.59 0.86
N LYS A 64 -17.78 31.09 0.50
CA LYS A 64 -17.17 30.88 -0.81
C LYS A 64 -15.92 30.01 -0.67
N VAL A 65 -15.62 29.23 -1.68
CA VAL A 65 -14.39 28.41 -1.71
C VAL A 65 -13.17 29.29 -1.58
N ASN A 66 -12.24 28.89 -0.70
CA ASN A 66 -11.04 29.63 -0.30
C ASN A 66 -11.28 30.97 0.39
N GLN A 67 -12.48 31.20 0.90
CA GLN A 67 -12.75 32.36 1.73
C GLN A 67 -12.08 32.18 3.09
N GLU A 68 -11.32 33.17 3.51
CA GLU A 68 -10.78 33.27 4.86
C GLU A 68 -11.90 33.52 5.85
N LEU A 69 -11.93 32.78 6.94
CA LEU A 69 -12.89 32.85 8.03
C LEU A 69 -12.22 33.39 9.29
N ASP A 70 -13.00 33.64 10.32
CA ASP A 70 -12.47 34.13 11.59
C ASP A 70 -11.52 33.09 12.23
N ASP A 71 -10.33 33.52 12.63
CA ASP A 71 -9.29 32.65 13.19
C ASP A 71 -9.71 32.04 14.53
N ASP A 72 -10.64 32.68 15.24
CA ASP A 72 -11.14 32.26 16.53
C ASP A 72 -12.17 31.11 16.45
N LEU A 73 -12.40 30.57 15.25
CA LEU A 73 -13.20 29.34 15.07
C LEU A 73 -12.45 28.10 15.57
N PHE A 74 -11.11 28.13 15.53
CA PHE A 74 -10.29 27.05 16.05
C PHE A 74 -9.36 27.52 17.16
N ASP A 75 -9.33 26.76 18.27
CA ASP A 75 -8.29 26.85 19.28
C ASP A 75 -7.42 25.58 19.20
N ILE A 76 -6.11 25.73 19.02
CA ILE A 76 -5.18 24.61 18.85
C ILE A 76 -4.06 24.68 19.89
N SER A 77 -3.83 23.57 20.59
CA SER A 77 -2.78 23.46 21.61
C SER A 77 -1.93 22.20 21.38
N PRO A 78 -0.58 22.30 21.25
CA PRO A 78 0.23 23.51 21.24
C PRO A 78 -0.17 24.50 20.15
N SER A 79 0.07 25.80 20.39
CA SER A 79 -0.31 26.86 19.45
C SER A 79 0.41 26.71 18.12
N VAL A 80 -0.34 26.87 17.04
CA VAL A 80 0.11 26.83 15.65
C VAL A 80 -0.36 28.11 14.95
N HIS A 81 0.51 28.74 14.18
CA HIS A 81 0.14 29.86 13.31
C HIS A 81 -0.45 29.32 12.01
N GLY A 82 -1.50 29.93 11.55
CA GLY A 82 -2.21 29.51 10.34
C GLY A 82 -3.48 30.30 10.15
N LYS A 83 -4.30 29.92 9.20
CA LYS A 83 -5.56 30.60 8.88
C LYS A 83 -6.69 29.60 8.73
N VAL A 84 -7.89 30.04 9.06
CA VAL A 84 -9.11 29.28 8.86
C VAL A 84 -9.72 29.63 7.52
N VAL A 85 -10.02 28.61 6.70
CA VAL A 85 -10.52 28.80 5.34
C VAL A 85 -11.75 27.92 5.09
N ALA A 86 -12.76 28.48 4.45
CA ALA A 86 -13.87 27.70 3.91
C ALA A 86 -13.41 26.96 2.65
N LEU A 87 -13.34 25.63 2.71
CA LEU A 87 -13.02 24.80 1.55
C LEU A 87 -14.26 24.50 0.69
N SER A 88 -15.46 24.62 1.27
CA SER A 88 -16.76 24.50 0.60
C SER A 88 -17.84 25.18 1.43
N THR A 89 -19.10 25.08 1.03
CA THR A 89 -20.24 25.61 1.82
C THR A 89 -20.43 24.94 3.18
N ASN A 90 -19.85 23.77 3.40
CA ASN A 90 -19.98 23.01 4.65
C ASN A 90 -18.65 22.50 5.22
N THR A 91 -17.52 22.88 4.63
CA THR A 91 -16.20 22.40 5.08
C THR A 91 -15.30 23.57 5.41
N LEU A 92 -14.81 23.62 6.63
CA LEU A 92 -13.78 24.54 7.05
C LEU A 92 -12.49 23.78 7.38
N ALA A 93 -11.35 24.45 7.19
CA ALA A 93 -10.05 23.91 7.51
C ALA A 93 -9.18 24.98 8.17
N PHE A 94 -8.44 24.58 9.18
CA PHE A 94 -7.28 25.32 9.63
C PHE A 94 -6.09 24.87 8.78
N ILE A 95 -5.47 25.81 8.09
CA ILE A 95 -4.29 25.59 7.24
C ILE A 95 -3.10 26.20 7.97
N PRO A 96 -2.17 25.37 8.49
CA PRO A 96 -0.96 25.87 9.12
C PRO A 96 -0.08 26.65 8.13
N ASP A 97 0.55 27.72 8.58
CA ASP A 97 1.52 28.50 7.77
C ASP A 97 2.82 27.72 7.53
N GLU A 98 3.19 26.85 8.48
CA GLU A 98 4.33 25.93 8.41
C GLU A 98 3.88 24.51 8.73
N LYS A 99 4.70 23.50 8.41
CA LYS A 99 4.40 22.11 8.77
C LYS A 99 4.17 21.98 10.27
N LEU A 100 3.20 21.16 10.64
CA LEU A 100 2.98 20.77 12.03
C LEU A 100 4.23 20.06 12.57
N LYS A 101 4.52 20.25 13.85
CA LYS A 101 5.70 19.61 14.46
C LYS A 101 5.52 18.09 14.49
N PRO A 102 6.46 17.29 13.95
CA PRO A 102 6.38 15.83 13.96
C PRO A 102 6.23 15.25 15.38
N GLY A 103 5.54 14.12 15.49
CA GLY A 103 5.35 13.39 16.75
C GLY A 103 4.58 14.15 17.84
N THR A 104 3.84 15.19 17.45
CA THR A 104 3.16 16.08 18.39
C THR A 104 1.65 15.80 18.40
N GLU A 105 1.07 15.70 19.59
CA GLU A 105 -0.37 15.64 19.78
C GLU A 105 -0.92 17.06 19.93
N TYR A 106 -1.85 17.41 19.04
CA TYR A 106 -2.56 18.67 19.04
C TYR A 106 -3.99 18.48 19.56
N GLN A 107 -4.34 19.22 20.60
CA GLN A 107 -5.71 19.35 21.09
C GLN A 107 -6.39 20.47 20.31
N VAL A 108 -7.46 20.15 19.63
CA VAL A 108 -8.20 21.05 18.73
C VAL A 108 -9.60 21.27 19.26
N THR A 109 -9.98 22.52 19.41
CA THR A 109 -11.34 22.92 19.77
C THR A 109 -11.94 23.70 18.62
N LEU A 110 -13.06 23.23 18.06
CA LEU A 110 -13.90 24.02 17.16
C LEU A 110 -14.97 24.74 18.00
N ASN A 111 -15.00 26.07 17.93
CA ASN A 111 -16.00 26.91 18.56
C ASN A 111 -17.30 26.89 17.74
N LEU A 112 -18.13 25.84 17.95
CA LEU A 112 -19.34 25.58 17.17
C LEU A 112 -20.43 26.65 17.38
N ASP A 113 -20.49 27.26 18.56
CA ASP A 113 -21.38 28.37 18.89
C ASP A 113 -21.18 29.62 18.02
N LYS A 114 -20.00 29.80 17.44
CA LYS A 114 -19.72 30.88 16.47
C LYS A 114 -20.24 30.56 15.05
N LEU A 115 -20.47 29.29 14.77
CA LEU A 115 -20.99 28.85 13.49
C LEU A 115 -22.51 28.73 13.43
N ILE A 116 -23.13 28.38 14.56
CA ILE A 116 -24.57 28.15 14.66
C ILE A 116 -25.15 28.75 15.95
N THR A 117 -26.46 28.99 15.93
CA THR A 117 -27.20 29.34 17.17
C THR A 117 -27.59 28.04 17.88
N ILE A 118 -26.99 27.80 19.04
CA ILE A 118 -27.26 26.63 19.87
C ILE A 118 -28.38 26.97 20.87
N PRO A 119 -29.39 26.10 21.08
CA PRO A 119 -30.39 26.28 22.13
C PRO A 119 -29.73 26.38 23.51
N LYS A 120 -30.20 27.31 24.35
CA LYS A 120 -29.59 27.60 25.65
C LYS A 120 -29.45 26.38 26.56
N GLU A 121 -30.38 25.43 26.47
CA GLU A 121 -30.35 24.19 27.25
C GLU A 121 -29.22 23.25 26.83
N LYS A 122 -28.73 23.35 25.58
CA LYS A 122 -27.67 22.53 25.03
C LYS A 122 -26.33 23.28 24.89
N GLU A 123 -26.29 24.58 25.18
CA GLU A 123 -25.12 25.44 24.96
C GLU A 123 -23.88 24.94 25.70
N ALA A 124 -24.02 24.52 26.95
CA ALA A 124 -22.92 24.02 27.76
C ALA A 124 -22.30 22.72 27.21
N ALA A 125 -23.06 21.90 26.47
CA ALA A 125 -22.62 20.62 25.94
C ALA A 125 -22.13 20.72 24.49
N LEU A 126 -22.64 21.66 23.69
CA LEU A 126 -22.43 21.69 22.24
C LEU A 126 -21.69 22.94 21.74
N SER A 127 -21.37 23.93 22.59
CA SER A 127 -20.70 25.16 22.18
C SER A 127 -19.29 24.89 21.60
N LYS A 128 -18.60 23.85 22.08
CA LYS A 128 -17.24 23.50 21.72
C LYS A 128 -17.14 22.03 21.35
N PHE A 129 -16.59 21.77 20.17
CA PHE A 129 -16.27 20.41 19.75
C PHE A 129 -14.77 20.20 19.87
N ASN A 130 -14.37 19.30 20.78
CA ASN A 130 -12.97 19.01 21.09
C ASN A 130 -12.56 17.68 20.46
N PHE A 131 -11.39 17.66 19.83
CA PHE A 131 -10.79 16.46 19.28
C PHE A 131 -9.26 16.56 19.26
N THR A 132 -8.59 15.43 19.14
CA THR A 132 -7.14 15.36 19.08
C THR A 132 -6.65 14.94 17.70
N VAL A 133 -5.49 15.48 17.31
CA VAL A 133 -4.77 15.13 16.09
C VAL A 133 -3.31 14.87 16.46
N LYS A 134 -2.75 13.72 16.10
CA LYS A 134 -1.34 13.39 16.35
C LYS A 134 -0.59 13.37 15.02
N THR A 135 0.53 14.08 14.93
CA THR A 135 1.38 14.00 13.74
C THR A 135 2.31 12.80 13.80
N ILE A 136 2.64 12.24 12.65
CA ILE A 136 3.63 11.16 12.51
C ILE A 136 4.96 11.65 13.11
N LYS A 137 5.57 10.86 13.98
CA LYS A 137 6.96 11.10 14.42
C LYS A 137 7.88 10.82 13.25
N GLN A 138 8.74 11.79 12.88
CA GLN A 138 9.64 11.59 11.75
C GLN A 138 10.76 10.62 12.12
N ASP A 139 11.06 9.75 11.18
CA ASP A 139 12.10 8.74 11.27
C ASP A 139 12.50 8.31 9.86
N PHE A 140 13.60 7.56 9.69
CA PHE A 140 14.02 7.06 8.38
C PHE A 140 14.82 5.76 8.46
N THR A 141 14.92 5.08 7.32
CA THR A 141 15.81 3.93 7.10
C THR A 141 16.57 4.10 5.79
N ILE A 142 17.76 3.53 5.75
CA ILE A 142 18.59 3.46 4.55
C ILE A 142 18.80 1.99 4.20
N ASN A 143 18.43 1.63 2.97
CA ASN A 143 18.59 0.28 2.46
C ASN A 143 19.56 0.28 1.27
N THR A 144 20.57 -0.57 1.33
CA THR A 144 21.46 -0.85 0.18
C THR A 144 20.78 -1.86 -0.72
N VAL A 145 20.67 -1.54 -2.01
CA VAL A 145 19.96 -2.38 -3.00
C VAL A 145 20.94 -3.33 -3.69
N ASP A 146 21.76 -2.80 -4.59
CA ASP A 146 22.74 -3.58 -5.32
C ASP A 146 23.96 -2.73 -5.67
N ILE A 147 25.11 -3.41 -5.91
CA ILE A 147 26.31 -2.78 -6.42
C ILE A 147 26.42 -3.03 -7.92
N GLN A 148 26.77 -1.98 -8.67
CA GLN A 148 26.95 -2.00 -10.12
C GLN A 148 28.33 -1.46 -10.50
N SER A 149 28.86 -1.86 -11.65
CA SER A 149 30.21 -1.52 -12.08
C SER A 149 30.18 -0.63 -13.32
N TYR A 150 30.89 0.50 -13.28
CA TYR A 150 31.24 1.27 -14.49
C TYR A 150 32.40 0.61 -15.24
N SER A 151 33.36 0.06 -14.48
CA SER A 151 34.55 -0.58 -14.97
C SER A 151 35.05 -1.64 -13.98
N LYS A 152 36.11 -2.31 -14.30
CA LYS A 152 36.78 -3.25 -13.38
C LYS A 152 37.17 -2.58 -12.05
N GLN A 153 37.51 -1.28 -12.08
CA GLN A 153 38.07 -0.53 -10.96
C GLN A 153 37.06 0.32 -10.23
N TYR A 154 35.98 0.81 -10.89
CA TYR A 154 35.04 1.73 -10.32
C TYR A 154 33.59 1.18 -10.35
N GLN A 155 32.92 1.38 -9.23
CA GLN A 155 31.57 0.90 -8.98
C GLN A 155 30.68 2.03 -8.42
N TYR A 156 29.39 1.77 -8.36
CA TYR A 156 28.41 2.56 -7.61
C TYR A 156 27.44 1.64 -6.89
N LEU A 157 26.92 2.10 -5.76
CA LEU A 157 25.96 1.38 -4.92
C LEU A 157 24.61 2.05 -5.02
N ASN A 158 23.60 1.30 -5.42
CA ASN A 158 22.21 1.75 -5.41
C ASN A 158 21.66 1.64 -3.99
N CYS A 159 21.00 2.72 -3.54
CA CYS A 159 20.43 2.82 -2.19
C CYS A 159 19.04 3.45 -2.24
N VAL A 160 18.24 3.18 -1.21
CA VAL A 160 16.93 3.79 -0.98
C VAL A 160 16.86 4.34 0.43
N LEU A 161 16.49 5.63 0.55
CA LEU A 161 16.12 6.27 1.81
C LEU A 161 14.59 6.26 1.90
N LYS A 162 14.05 5.67 2.96
CA LYS A 162 12.61 5.68 3.29
C LYS A 162 12.39 6.48 4.56
N THR A 163 11.35 7.32 4.60
CA THR A 163 11.00 8.17 5.73
C THR A 163 9.59 7.90 6.22
N ALA A 164 9.35 8.11 7.50
CA ALA A 164 8.05 7.94 8.14
C ALA A 164 7.00 8.89 7.57
N ASP A 165 7.36 10.15 7.36
CA ASP A 165 6.51 11.19 6.77
C ASP A 165 7.24 11.88 5.62
N ASN A 166 6.50 12.67 4.84
CA ASN A 166 7.04 13.37 3.68
C ASN A 166 8.15 14.36 4.05
N ILE A 167 9.27 14.28 3.35
CA ILE A 167 10.34 15.29 3.39
C ILE A 167 10.64 15.80 1.98
N ASP A 168 11.29 16.94 1.86
CA ASP A 168 11.82 17.43 0.60
C ASP A 168 13.20 16.81 0.28
N LEU A 169 13.61 16.94 -0.98
CA LEU A 169 14.89 16.39 -1.45
C LEU A 169 16.09 17.07 -0.76
N GLU A 170 15.99 18.33 -0.40
CA GLU A 170 17.08 19.06 0.27
C GLU A 170 17.37 18.47 1.66
N THR A 171 16.31 18.15 2.40
CA THR A 171 16.40 17.43 3.67
C THR A 171 17.00 16.04 3.46
N ALA A 172 16.48 15.26 2.50
CA ALA A 172 16.96 13.91 2.23
C ALA A 172 18.48 13.85 1.94
N VAL A 173 18.98 14.81 1.16
CA VAL A 173 20.43 14.91 0.84
C VAL A 173 21.30 15.15 2.07
N LYS A 174 20.80 15.88 3.06
CA LYS A 174 21.57 16.21 4.28
C LYS A 174 21.60 15.08 5.31
N LEU A 175 20.71 14.09 5.19
CA LEU A 175 20.63 12.96 6.12
C LEU A 175 21.75 11.95 5.95
N VAL A 176 22.45 11.91 4.79
CA VAL A 176 23.34 10.81 4.43
C VAL A 176 24.66 11.35 3.89
N SER A 177 25.75 10.79 4.39
CA SER A 177 27.10 10.93 3.83
C SER A 177 27.75 9.56 3.64
N ALA A 178 28.79 9.49 2.85
CA ALA A 178 29.52 8.24 2.64
C ALA A 178 30.99 8.50 2.43
N ASN A 179 31.84 7.61 2.96
CA ASN A 179 33.28 7.66 2.74
C ASN A 179 33.85 6.28 2.42
N GLN A 180 35.02 6.26 1.80
CA GLN A 180 35.81 5.04 1.60
C GLN A 180 37.27 5.34 1.91
N LYS A 181 37.84 4.64 2.91
CA LYS A 181 39.21 4.86 3.38
C LYS A 181 39.51 6.34 3.71
N GLY A 182 38.54 7.03 4.34
CA GLY A 182 38.66 8.44 4.72
C GLY A 182 38.51 9.46 3.58
N ASN A 183 38.08 9.02 2.39
CA ASN A 183 37.77 9.93 1.29
C ASN A 183 36.25 9.97 1.08
N ASP A 184 35.69 11.16 1.04
CA ASP A 184 34.26 11.36 0.80
C ASP A 184 33.86 10.84 -0.58
N LEU A 185 32.76 10.11 -0.61
CA LEU A 185 32.14 9.62 -1.84
C LEU A 185 30.99 10.56 -2.25
N LYS A 186 30.79 10.64 -3.55
CA LYS A 186 29.73 11.47 -4.10
C LYS A 186 28.39 10.73 -4.04
N ILE A 187 27.40 11.35 -3.39
CA ILE A 187 26.02 10.85 -3.37
C ILE A 187 25.20 11.61 -4.42
N LYS A 188 24.39 10.88 -5.19
CA LYS A 188 23.50 11.43 -6.22
C LYS A 188 22.09 10.90 -6.00
N PHE A 189 21.19 11.78 -5.59
CA PHE A 189 19.78 11.49 -5.48
C PHE A 189 19.06 11.66 -6.81
N GLU A 190 18.05 10.84 -7.06
CA GLU A 190 17.13 11.05 -8.16
C GLU A 190 16.34 12.35 -7.92
N LYS A 191 16.12 13.10 -8.99
CA LYS A 191 15.34 14.33 -8.90
C LYS A 191 13.87 14.00 -8.68
N LYS A 192 13.31 14.53 -7.58
CA LYS A 192 11.89 14.53 -7.28
C LYS A 192 11.40 15.94 -7.10
N SER A 193 10.20 16.25 -7.59
CA SER A 193 9.52 17.52 -7.32
C SER A 193 8.58 17.35 -6.14
N GLY A 194 8.57 18.34 -5.22
CA GLY A 194 7.76 18.30 -4.01
C GLY A 194 8.37 17.41 -2.92
N THR A 195 7.51 16.95 -2.02
CA THR A 195 7.87 16.09 -0.90
C THR A 195 7.56 14.63 -1.20
N ALA A 196 8.29 13.72 -0.57
CA ALA A 196 8.12 12.28 -0.74
C ALA A 196 8.56 11.52 0.53
N LYS A 197 8.19 10.25 0.60
CA LYS A 197 8.63 9.31 1.66
C LYS A 197 9.76 8.38 1.20
N GLU A 198 10.05 8.32 -0.08
CA GLU A 198 11.06 7.41 -0.64
C GLU A 198 11.94 8.15 -1.64
N PHE A 199 13.25 8.01 -1.48
CA PHE A 199 14.27 8.63 -2.32
C PHE A 199 15.30 7.60 -2.75
N ASN A 200 15.40 7.38 -4.06
CA ASN A 200 16.46 6.58 -4.63
C ASN A 200 17.72 7.44 -4.75
N PHE A 201 18.86 6.87 -4.41
CA PHE A 201 20.16 7.52 -4.59
C PHE A 201 21.26 6.53 -4.89
N ILE A 202 22.36 7.02 -5.43
CA ILE A 202 23.56 6.22 -5.64
C ILE A 202 24.74 6.81 -4.88
N ILE A 203 25.56 5.94 -4.30
CA ILE A 203 26.89 6.28 -3.81
C ILE A 203 27.84 5.97 -4.97
N ASP A 204 28.45 7.04 -5.52
CA ASP A 204 29.18 6.99 -6.78
C ASP A 204 30.70 6.93 -6.57
N SER A 205 31.42 6.52 -7.60
CA SER A 205 32.89 6.52 -7.68
C SER A 205 33.59 5.63 -6.62
N ILE A 206 32.93 4.56 -6.21
CA ILE A 206 33.49 3.55 -5.32
C ILE A 206 34.65 2.87 -6.01
N GLN A 207 35.82 2.88 -5.36
CA GLN A 207 37.02 2.27 -5.93
C GLN A 207 37.24 0.86 -5.39
N ARG A 208 37.50 -0.10 -6.29
CA ARG A 208 38.01 -1.44 -5.93
C ARG A 208 39.52 -1.40 -5.82
N TYR A 209 40.05 -1.87 -4.72
CA TYR A 209 41.49 -1.97 -4.46
C TYR A 209 41.96 -3.40 -4.61
N ASN A 210 43.27 -3.61 -4.55
CA ASN A 210 43.86 -4.97 -4.54
C ASN A 210 43.45 -5.79 -3.31
N GLU A 211 43.08 -5.11 -2.24
CA GLU A 211 42.54 -5.67 -1.00
C GLU A 211 41.08 -5.25 -0.85
N ALA A 212 40.31 -6.06 -0.13
CA ALA A 212 38.94 -5.69 0.24
C ALA A 212 38.92 -4.39 1.07
N SER A 213 37.87 -3.62 0.95
CA SER A 213 37.67 -2.38 1.71
C SER A 213 36.18 -2.23 2.04
N ASN A 214 35.86 -1.28 2.94
CA ASN A 214 34.47 -0.94 3.25
C ASN A 214 34.15 0.45 2.75
N ILE A 215 32.87 0.68 2.48
CA ILE A 215 32.25 1.99 2.44
C ILE A 215 31.56 2.18 3.79
N GLU A 216 31.79 3.30 4.43
CA GLU A 216 31.09 3.74 5.62
C GLU A 216 30.00 4.72 5.18
N ILE A 217 28.73 4.34 5.36
CA ILE A 217 27.55 5.15 5.05
C ILE A 217 27.07 5.71 6.37
N GLU A 218 27.34 6.99 6.60
CA GLU A 218 26.94 7.68 7.82
C GLU A 218 25.58 8.35 7.60
N TYR A 219 24.75 8.35 8.64
CA TYR A 219 23.49 9.06 8.63
C TYR A 219 23.26 9.81 9.93
N ASP A 220 22.69 11.01 9.82
CA ASP A 220 22.43 11.89 10.96
C ASP A 220 21.14 12.71 10.72
N GLY A 221 20.13 12.47 11.54
CA GLY A 221 18.85 13.19 11.52
C GLY A 221 18.76 14.36 12.50
N SER A 222 19.82 14.61 13.31
CA SER A 222 19.78 15.55 14.45
C SER A 222 19.40 16.97 14.07
N ASP A 223 19.81 17.43 12.89
CA ASP A 223 19.49 18.78 12.40
C ASP A 223 18.02 18.96 11.99
N PHE A 224 17.26 17.87 11.93
CA PHE A 224 15.87 17.82 11.49
C PHE A 224 14.90 17.30 12.57
N ASP A 225 15.31 17.36 13.85
CA ASP A 225 14.55 16.80 14.98
C ASP A 225 14.23 15.28 14.81
N ILE A 226 15.06 14.54 14.08
CA ILE A 226 14.96 13.10 13.91
C ILE A 226 16.00 12.43 14.83
N ASP A 227 15.52 11.61 15.76
CA ASP A 227 16.37 10.91 16.74
C ASP A 227 16.99 9.64 16.13
N GLN A 228 17.75 9.84 15.03
CA GLN A 228 18.42 8.76 14.29
C GLN A 228 19.82 9.23 13.89
N LYS A 229 20.84 8.49 14.34
CA LYS A 229 22.23 8.68 13.94
C LYS A 229 22.96 7.35 13.99
N GLY A 230 23.79 7.08 12.99
CA GLY A 230 24.58 5.85 12.95
C GLY A 230 25.36 5.72 11.66
N GLU A 231 25.86 4.50 11.44
CA GLU A 231 26.64 4.13 10.27
C GLU A 231 26.25 2.73 9.77
N ILE A 232 26.43 2.50 8.48
CA ILE A 232 26.27 1.22 7.80
C ILE A 232 27.56 0.92 7.05
N ASP A 233 28.19 -0.19 7.39
CA ASP A 233 29.35 -0.69 6.67
C ASP A 233 28.91 -1.54 5.48
N TYR A 234 29.41 -1.21 4.28
CA TYR A 234 29.19 -2.02 3.08
C TYR A 234 30.54 -2.52 2.53
N ALA A 235 30.71 -3.84 2.50
CA ALA A 235 31.97 -4.47 2.07
C ALA A 235 32.17 -4.41 0.54
N ILE A 236 33.32 -3.92 0.11
CA ILE A 236 33.76 -3.88 -1.28
C ILE A 236 34.82 -4.95 -1.52
N THR A 237 34.52 -5.86 -2.43
CA THR A 237 35.38 -6.97 -2.78
C THR A 237 36.66 -6.48 -3.47
N SER A 238 37.79 -7.15 -3.19
CA SER A 238 39.07 -6.94 -3.91
C SER A 238 38.89 -7.00 -5.44
N ILE A 239 39.63 -6.16 -6.14
CA ILE A 239 39.63 -6.19 -7.62
C ILE A 239 40.12 -7.56 -8.19
N ASN A 240 40.76 -8.36 -7.37
CA ASN A 240 41.29 -9.67 -7.75
C ASN A 240 40.28 -10.81 -7.54
N GLU A 241 39.18 -10.57 -6.86
CA GLU A 241 38.15 -11.56 -6.55
C GLU A 241 36.87 -11.33 -7.36
N PHE A 242 36.23 -12.43 -7.75
CA PHE A 242 34.90 -12.44 -8.33
C PHE A 242 34.03 -13.39 -7.50
N LYS A 243 33.04 -12.86 -6.81
CA LYS A 243 32.16 -13.64 -5.93
C LYS A 243 30.79 -13.02 -5.77
N ILE A 244 29.87 -13.77 -5.22
CA ILE A 244 28.56 -13.28 -4.78
C ILE A 244 28.77 -12.36 -3.57
N VAL A 245 28.15 -11.18 -3.59
CA VAL A 245 28.22 -10.19 -2.50
C VAL A 245 26.91 -10.10 -1.71
N LYS A 246 25.78 -10.42 -2.35
CA LYS A 246 24.45 -10.37 -1.71
C LYS A 246 23.46 -11.25 -2.46
N VAL A 247 22.54 -11.86 -1.73
CA VAL A 247 21.36 -12.52 -2.28
C VAL A 247 20.13 -11.89 -1.66
N ASP A 248 19.16 -11.49 -2.48
CA ASP A 248 17.90 -10.94 -2.04
C ASP A 248 16.73 -11.71 -2.64
N VAL A 249 15.68 -11.88 -1.87
CA VAL A 249 14.39 -12.41 -2.32
C VAL A 249 13.38 -11.27 -2.25
N PRO A 250 13.14 -10.55 -3.37
CA PRO A 250 12.19 -9.45 -3.37
C PRO A 250 10.78 -9.90 -3.03
N GLU A 251 10.10 -9.17 -2.17
CA GLU A 251 8.69 -9.37 -1.91
C GLU A 251 7.85 -9.10 -3.16
N GLY A 252 6.76 -9.81 -3.33
CA GLY A 252 5.78 -9.55 -4.38
C GLY A 252 5.27 -10.76 -5.14
N SER A 253 4.37 -10.50 -6.08
CA SER A 253 3.66 -11.53 -6.86
C SER A 253 4.53 -12.32 -7.84
N ASN A 254 5.64 -11.73 -8.28
CA ASN A 254 6.60 -12.37 -9.17
C ASN A 254 7.82 -12.81 -8.37
N GLN A 255 7.68 -13.98 -7.73
CA GLN A 255 8.76 -14.53 -6.93
C GLN A 255 10.04 -14.69 -7.77
N SER A 256 11.12 -14.13 -7.28
CA SER A 256 12.42 -14.18 -7.91
C SER A 256 13.54 -14.10 -6.87
N VAL A 257 14.74 -14.52 -7.24
CA VAL A 257 15.95 -14.37 -6.43
C VAL A 257 16.89 -13.44 -7.17
N LEU A 258 17.42 -12.43 -6.49
CA LEU A 258 18.44 -11.53 -7.01
C LEU A 258 19.78 -11.92 -6.41
N ILE A 259 20.69 -12.38 -7.27
CA ILE A 259 22.05 -12.74 -6.87
C ILE A 259 22.99 -11.64 -7.37
N ASN A 260 23.54 -10.87 -6.45
CA ASN A 260 24.40 -9.74 -6.75
C ASN A 260 25.87 -10.17 -6.66
N PHE A 261 26.61 -9.98 -7.76
CA PHE A 261 28.01 -10.33 -7.89
C PHE A 261 28.92 -9.10 -7.75
N SER A 262 30.16 -9.32 -7.40
CA SER A 262 31.17 -8.25 -7.27
C SER A 262 31.61 -7.64 -8.62
N GLU A 263 31.26 -8.24 -9.75
CA GLU A 263 31.55 -7.77 -11.11
C GLU A 263 30.38 -8.07 -12.04
N PRO A 264 30.24 -7.34 -13.18
CA PRO A 264 29.23 -7.65 -14.18
C PRO A 264 29.41 -9.04 -14.75
N LEU A 265 28.31 -9.71 -14.99
CA LEU A 265 28.29 -11.05 -15.56
C LEU A 265 28.57 -11.03 -17.06
N GLU A 266 29.25 -12.09 -17.59
CA GLU A 266 29.46 -12.26 -19.01
C GLU A 266 28.12 -12.36 -19.75
N LYS A 267 28.02 -11.65 -20.88
CA LYS A 267 26.79 -11.59 -21.67
C LYS A 267 26.56 -12.88 -22.43
N GLY A 268 25.34 -13.40 -22.37
CA GLY A 268 24.95 -14.60 -23.12
C GLY A 268 25.37 -15.90 -22.46
N GLN A 269 25.91 -15.90 -21.25
CA GLN A 269 26.20 -17.10 -20.49
C GLN A 269 24.90 -17.87 -20.18
N ASP A 270 24.95 -19.21 -20.35
CA ASP A 270 23.88 -20.10 -19.90
C ASP A 270 24.06 -20.44 -18.42
N PHE A 271 23.10 -20.14 -17.61
CA PHE A 271 23.10 -20.42 -16.16
C PHE A 271 22.42 -21.74 -15.79
N LYS A 272 21.90 -22.50 -16.77
CA LYS A 272 21.33 -23.82 -16.50
C LYS A 272 22.39 -24.75 -15.94
N GLY A 273 22.08 -25.34 -14.78
CA GLY A 273 23.03 -26.22 -14.07
C GLY A 273 24.09 -25.47 -13.26
N LEU A 274 24.21 -24.14 -13.40
CA LEU A 274 25.10 -23.32 -12.57
C LEU A 274 24.34 -22.69 -11.37
N VAL A 275 23.00 -22.67 -11.41
CA VAL A 275 22.18 -22.19 -10.31
C VAL A 275 21.06 -23.20 -10.06
N SER A 276 20.90 -23.60 -8.81
CA SER A 276 19.89 -24.53 -8.32
C SER A 276 19.17 -23.94 -7.11
N ILE A 277 17.85 -24.13 -7.04
CA ILE A 277 17.06 -23.82 -5.86
C ILE A 277 16.29 -25.08 -5.49
N GLN A 278 16.38 -25.48 -4.25
CA GLN A 278 15.79 -26.71 -3.72
C GLN A 278 14.31 -26.82 -4.10
N ASN A 279 13.87 -28.01 -4.50
CA ASN A 279 12.48 -28.31 -4.85
C ASN A 279 11.90 -27.48 -6.02
N THR A 280 12.74 -26.87 -6.83
CA THR A 280 12.31 -26.09 -7.99
C THR A 280 12.87 -26.67 -9.29
N ASN A 281 12.07 -26.59 -10.36
CA ASN A 281 12.45 -26.96 -11.70
C ASN A 281 12.15 -25.77 -12.64
N ASN A 282 12.80 -25.74 -13.80
CA ASN A 282 12.52 -24.74 -14.85
C ASN A 282 12.79 -23.29 -14.43
N LEU A 283 13.98 -23.03 -13.87
CA LEU A 283 14.45 -21.68 -13.61
C LEU A 283 14.72 -20.93 -14.92
N LYS A 284 14.33 -19.65 -14.98
CA LYS A 284 14.74 -18.69 -16.02
C LYS A 284 15.64 -17.63 -15.44
N PHE A 285 16.53 -17.12 -16.28
CA PHE A 285 17.58 -16.22 -15.86
C PHE A 285 17.56 -14.95 -16.68
N SER A 286 17.85 -13.82 -16.03
CA SER A 286 18.07 -12.53 -16.67
C SER A 286 19.22 -11.81 -15.96
N THR A 287 20.12 -11.21 -16.72
CA THR A 287 21.28 -10.48 -16.18
C THR A 287 21.14 -9.00 -16.39
N GLN A 288 21.48 -8.22 -15.38
CA GLN A 288 21.57 -6.76 -15.45
C GLN A 288 22.83 -6.29 -14.70
N GLY A 289 23.90 -6.03 -15.44
CA GLY A 289 25.18 -5.68 -14.85
C GLY A 289 25.70 -6.74 -13.88
N ASN A 290 25.82 -6.39 -12.61
CA ASN A 290 26.31 -7.29 -11.56
C ASN A 290 25.22 -8.23 -11.01
N VAL A 291 23.97 -8.10 -11.44
CA VAL A 291 22.85 -8.86 -10.86
C VAL A 291 22.36 -9.95 -11.80
N LEU A 292 22.27 -11.18 -11.28
CA LEU A 292 21.56 -12.29 -11.88
C LEU A 292 20.19 -12.41 -11.22
N LYS A 293 19.13 -12.21 -11.98
CA LYS A 293 17.76 -12.43 -11.53
C LYS A 293 17.29 -13.81 -11.97
N VAL A 294 16.88 -14.62 -10.99
CA VAL A 294 16.38 -15.98 -11.17
C VAL A 294 14.86 -15.95 -11.00
N TYR A 295 14.12 -16.40 -12.02
CA TYR A 295 12.65 -16.45 -12.02
C TYR A 295 12.18 -17.88 -11.93
N PHE A 296 11.06 -18.07 -11.27
CA PHE A 296 10.31 -19.32 -11.28
C PHE A 296 9.31 -19.28 -12.43
N THR A 297 9.37 -20.23 -13.33
CA THR A 297 8.38 -20.33 -14.40
C THR A 297 7.55 -21.58 -14.23
N ASN A 298 6.24 -21.41 -14.33
CA ASN A 298 5.33 -22.49 -14.59
C ASN A 298 5.24 -22.67 -16.11
N GLU A 299 6.10 -23.43 -16.69
CA GLU A 299 5.72 -24.09 -17.92
C GLU A 299 4.76 -25.20 -17.51
N ALA A 300 3.46 -24.98 -17.74
CA ALA A 300 2.54 -26.09 -17.82
C ALA A 300 3.19 -27.11 -18.77
N VAL A 301 3.64 -28.22 -18.23
CA VAL A 301 4.01 -29.36 -19.06
C VAL A 301 2.73 -29.70 -19.79
N ALA A 302 2.63 -29.34 -21.06
CA ALA A 302 1.60 -29.83 -21.94
C ALA A 302 1.73 -31.36 -21.95
N LYS A 303 1.08 -32.02 -21.00
CA LYS A 303 0.81 -33.42 -21.11
C LYS A 303 -0.02 -33.56 -22.39
N LYS A 304 0.59 -34.10 -23.44
CA LYS A 304 -0.15 -34.65 -24.56
C LYS A 304 -1.15 -35.63 -23.99
N VAL A 305 -2.35 -35.16 -23.75
CA VAL A 305 -3.49 -36.03 -23.48
C VAL A 305 -3.73 -36.74 -24.80
N ALA A 306 -3.43 -38.01 -24.84
CA ALA A 306 -3.84 -38.87 -25.96
C ALA A 306 -5.38 -38.72 -26.09
N PRO A 307 -5.90 -38.50 -27.29
CA PRO A 307 -7.35 -38.37 -27.47
C PRO A 307 -8.04 -39.61 -26.92
N ALA A 308 -8.99 -39.40 -26.04
CA ALA A 308 -9.83 -40.46 -25.51
C ALA A 308 -10.54 -41.15 -26.69
N PRO A 309 -10.64 -42.49 -26.71
CA PRO A 309 -11.33 -43.19 -27.79
C PRO A 309 -12.81 -42.77 -27.78
N VAL A 310 -13.26 -42.25 -28.91
CA VAL A 310 -14.68 -41.93 -29.15
C VAL A 310 -15.41 -43.26 -29.18
N VAL A 311 -16.21 -43.51 -28.16
CA VAL A 311 -17.19 -44.62 -28.17
C VAL A 311 -18.36 -44.16 -29.04
N VAL A 312 -18.40 -44.60 -30.30
CA VAL A 312 -19.57 -44.45 -31.17
C VAL A 312 -20.62 -45.43 -30.64
N GLN A 313 -21.67 -44.93 -30.00
CA GLN A 313 -22.87 -45.72 -29.74
C GLN A 313 -23.65 -45.81 -31.06
N GLU A 314 -23.67 -46.99 -31.67
CA GLU A 314 -24.62 -47.32 -32.70
C GLU A 314 -26.02 -47.40 -32.07
N GLU A 315 -26.86 -46.42 -32.31
CA GLU A 315 -28.31 -46.57 -32.14
C GLU A 315 -28.86 -47.38 -33.29
N THR A 316 -29.26 -48.61 -33.02
CA THR A 316 -30.03 -49.47 -33.92
C THR A 316 -31.47 -48.94 -33.99
N ALA A 317 -31.75 -48.20 -35.06
CA ALA A 317 -33.13 -47.87 -35.42
C ALA A 317 -33.83 -49.07 -36.06
N THR A 318 -34.81 -49.64 -35.38
CA THR A 318 -35.75 -50.61 -35.94
C THR A 318 -36.70 -49.92 -36.90
N VAL A 319 -36.58 -50.26 -38.19
CA VAL A 319 -37.50 -49.83 -39.26
C VAL A 319 -38.67 -50.81 -39.34
N THR A 320 -39.90 -50.35 -39.14
CA THR A 320 -41.11 -51.03 -39.62
C THR A 320 -41.56 -50.40 -40.96
N PRO A 321 -41.91 -51.18 -41.94
CA PRO A 321 -42.29 -50.68 -43.27
C PRO A 321 -43.77 -50.39 -43.35
N ASP A 322 -44.17 -49.21 -43.82
CA ASP A 322 -45.42 -49.10 -44.56
C ASP A 322 -45.30 -48.05 -45.67
N SER A 323 -45.91 -48.44 -46.78
CA SER A 323 -45.87 -47.87 -48.11
C SER A 323 -46.59 -46.52 -48.20
N THR A 324 -46.03 -45.56 -48.93
CA THR A 324 -46.71 -45.02 -50.12
C THR A 324 -45.83 -44.01 -50.92
N THR A 325 -45.75 -44.26 -52.18
CA THR A 325 -45.01 -43.53 -53.18
C THR A 325 -45.55 -42.10 -53.39
N ILE A 326 -44.71 -41.09 -53.48
CA ILE A 326 -44.90 -39.91 -54.37
C ILE A 326 -43.54 -39.43 -54.90
N ILE A 327 -43.42 -39.42 -56.18
CA ILE A 327 -42.33 -38.86 -56.97
C ILE A 327 -42.56 -37.34 -57.09
N VAL A 328 -41.56 -36.53 -56.76
CA VAL A 328 -41.38 -35.19 -57.38
C VAL A 328 -39.89 -34.81 -57.38
N ASP A 329 -39.47 -34.62 -58.49
CA ASP A 329 -38.53 -33.82 -59.26
C ASP A 329 -37.32 -33.12 -58.55
N SER A 330 -36.23 -33.19 -59.28
CA SER A 330 -34.89 -32.68 -59.03
C SER A 330 -34.80 -31.17 -58.90
N ALA A 331 -34.24 -30.70 -57.85
CA ALA A 331 -33.44 -29.47 -57.83
C ALA A 331 -32.28 -29.63 -56.87
N ALA A 332 -31.10 -29.67 -57.45
CA ALA A 332 -29.85 -29.69 -56.66
C ALA A 332 -29.68 -28.39 -55.88
N VAL A 333 -29.79 -28.44 -54.57
CA VAL A 333 -29.32 -27.38 -53.69
C VAL A 333 -27.97 -27.82 -53.14
N ALA A 334 -26.91 -27.10 -53.53
CA ALA A 334 -25.60 -27.24 -52.94
C ALA A 334 -25.71 -26.87 -51.47
N VAL A 335 -25.53 -27.85 -50.59
CA VAL A 335 -25.35 -27.62 -49.17
C VAL A 335 -23.90 -27.23 -48.97
N ASP A 336 -23.71 -25.95 -48.69
CA ASP A 336 -22.43 -25.40 -48.26
C ASP A 336 -22.18 -25.97 -46.86
N THR A 337 -21.26 -26.93 -46.77
CA THR A 337 -20.82 -27.49 -45.50
C THR A 337 -19.91 -26.46 -44.85
N VAL A 338 -20.49 -25.64 -43.95
CA VAL A 338 -19.73 -24.85 -42.98
C VAL A 338 -18.99 -25.82 -42.07
N TYR A 339 -17.71 -25.95 -42.30
CA TYR A 339 -16.82 -26.57 -41.28
C TYR A 339 -16.78 -25.63 -40.08
N GLU A 340 -17.49 -25.95 -39.02
CA GLU A 340 -17.19 -25.40 -37.70
C GLU A 340 -15.75 -25.86 -37.36
N GLU A 341 -14.80 -24.93 -37.44
CA GLU A 341 -13.49 -25.13 -36.82
C GLU A 341 -13.73 -25.41 -35.35
N ALA A 342 -13.40 -26.61 -34.92
CA ALA A 342 -13.37 -26.97 -33.52
C ALA A 342 -12.46 -25.97 -32.79
N VAL A 343 -13.06 -25.07 -32.00
CA VAL A 343 -12.33 -24.21 -31.12
C VAL A 343 -11.55 -25.12 -30.17
N GLU A 344 -10.24 -25.19 -30.37
CA GLU A 344 -9.34 -25.87 -29.44
C GLU A 344 -9.48 -25.15 -28.10
N VAL A 345 -10.21 -25.76 -27.16
CA VAL A 345 -10.27 -25.30 -25.77
C VAL A 345 -8.88 -25.53 -25.20
N VAL A 346 -8.04 -24.51 -25.25
CA VAL A 346 -6.76 -24.49 -24.52
C VAL A 346 -7.12 -24.57 -23.05
N PRO A 347 -6.75 -25.65 -22.33
CA PRO A 347 -7.02 -25.73 -20.91
C PRO A 347 -6.37 -24.53 -20.22
N ASP A 348 -7.11 -23.89 -19.32
CA ASP A 348 -6.59 -22.81 -18.50
C ASP A 348 -5.26 -23.24 -17.87
N PRO A 349 -4.22 -22.39 -17.93
CA PRO A 349 -2.92 -22.72 -17.33
C PRO A 349 -3.12 -23.03 -15.85
N GLU A 350 -2.62 -24.19 -15.40
CA GLU A 350 -2.62 -24.51 -13.98
C GLU A 350 -2.01 -23.35 -13.18
N PRO A 351 -2.65 -22.92 -12.09
CA PRO A 351 -2.19 -21.76 -11.33
C PRO A 351 -0.78 -21.99 -10.81
N ALA A 352 0.06 -20.97 -10.97
CA ALA A 352 1.45 -20.97 -10.54
C ALA A 352 1.60 -21.46 -9.10
N THR A 353 2.49 -22.41 -8.84
CA THR A 353 2.77 -22.86 -7.48
C THR A 353 3.51 -21.75 -6.74
N VAL A 354 2.90 -21.15 -5.72
CA VAL A 354 3.57 -20.18 -4.87
C VAL A 354 4.57 -20.91 -4.00
N ILE A 355 5.81 -20.48 -4.05
CA ILE A 355 6.91 -21.00 -3.23
C ILE A 355 6.88 -20.24 -1.91
N THR A 356 6.91 -20.96 -0.79
CA THR A 356 6.97 -20.36 0.56
C THR A 356 7.90 -21.18 1.44
N GLY A 357 8.48 -20.50 2.43
CA GLY A 357 9.38 -21.11 3.39
C GLY A 357 10.84 -21.03 3.00
N GLU A 358 11.68 -21.70 3.79
CA GLU A 358 13.14 -21.71 3.60
C GLU A 358 13.53 -22.74 2.56
N LEU A 359 14.30 -22.31 1.56
CA LEU A 359 14.88 -23.15 0.51
C LEU A 359 16.39 -22.95 0.42
N LEU A 360 17.09 -23.98 -0.04
CA LEU A 360 18.52 -23.91 -0.29
C LEU A 360 18.77 -23.39 -1.70
N LEU A 361 19.50 -22.28 -1.82
CA LEU A 361 20.10 -21.77 -3.05
C LEU A 361 21.50 -22.32 -3.15
N GLU A 362 21.83 -22.91 -4.30
CA GLU A 362 23.18 -23.36 -4.66
C GLU A 362 23.60 -22.66 -5.95
N VAL A 363 24.77 -22.05 -5.93
CA VAL A 363 25.38 -21.45 -7.11
C VAL A 363 26.74 -22.14 -7.29
N PHE A 364 26.91 -22.82 -8.42
CA PHE A 364 28.09 -23.63 -8.69
C PHE A 364 29.20 -22.78 -9.29
N GLU A 365 30.43 -23.21 -9.09
CA GLU A 365 31.63 -22.65 -9.75
C GLU A 365 31.49 -22.59 -11.27
N GLY A 366 32.22 -21.68 -11.91
CA GLY A 366 32.25 -21.57 -13.37
C GLY A 366 31.44 -20.42 -13.95
N ILE A 367 30.63 -19.67 -13.13
CA ILE A 367 30.03 -18.41 -13.57
C ILE A 367 31.15 -17.42 -13.92
N GLU A 368 31.03 -16.77 -15.09
CA GLU A 368 32.04 -15.87 -15.63
C GLU A 368 31.66 -14.41 -15.50
N SER A 369 32.63 -13.57 -15.12
CA SER A 369 32.50 -12.12 -15.17
C SER A 369 32.88 -11.59 -16.56
N GLN A 370 32.31 -10.43 -16.92
CA GLN A 370 32.67 -9.70 -18.14
C GLN A 370 34.18 -9.34 -18.22
N TYR A 371 34.86 -9.39 -17.08
CA TYR A 371 36.32 -9.12 -17.02
C TYR A 371 37.18 -10.39 -17.08
N GLY A 372 36.58 -11.52 -17.46
CA GLY A 372 37.27 -12.78 -17.72
C GLY A 372 37.65 -13.57 -16.47
N LYS A 373 37.04 -13.29 -15.32
CA LYS A 373 37.20 -14.11 -14.12
C LYS A 373 36.09 -15.14 -14.03
N LYS A 374 36.38 -16.24 -13.37
CA LYS A 374 35.40 -17.27 -13.04
C LYS A 374 35.22 -17.34 -11.53
N MET A 375 33.99 -17.63 -11.12
CA MET A 375 33.72 -18.04 -9.75
C MET A 375 34.40 -19.39 -9.51
N ASP A 376 35.28 -19.44 -8.52
CA ASP A 376 36.20 -20.58 -8.25
C ASP A 376 35.74 -21.49 -7.12
N ALA A 377 34.62 -21.14 -6.47
CA ALA A 377 34.03 -21.91 -5.40
C ALA A 377 32.50 -21.89 -5.48
N ASN A 378 31.87 -22.97 -5.06
CA ASN A 378 30.44 -23.05 -4.91
C ASN A 378 29.96 -22.11 -3.77
N TYR A 379 28.79 -21.52 -3.97
CA TYR A 379 28.11 -20.70 -2.98
C TYR A 379 26.80 -21.36 -2.59
N THR A 380 26.50 -21.39 -1.31
CA THR A 380 25.27 -21.98 -0.79
C THR A 380 24.68 -21.08 0.29
N GLU A 381 23.41 -20.77 0.15
CA GLU A 381 22.69 -19.93 1.11
C GLU A 381 21.26 -20.42 1.29
N LYS A 382 20.74 -20.30 2.51
CA LYS A 382 19.32 -20.50 2.80
C LYS A 382 18.58 -19.22 2.50
N ILE A 383 17.63 -19.27 1.58
CA ILE A 383 16.79 -18.16 1.18
C ILE A 383 15.36 -18.41 1.63
N THR A 384 14.72 -17.40 2.16
CA THR A 384 13.33 -17.50 2.64
C THR A 384 12.40 -16.82 1.66
N PHE A 385 11.37 -17.54 1.26
CA PHE A 385 10.25 -16.99 0.51
C PHE A 385 9.09 -16.76 1.46
N ASP A 386 8.86 -15.49 1.76
CA ASP A 386 7.74 -15.11 2.59
C ASP A 386 6.40 -15.34 1.89
N GLN A 387 5.36 -15.49 2.68
CA GLN A 387 4.00 -15.48 2.15
C GLN A 387 3.74 -14.14 1.47
N ILE A 388 2.94 -14.13 0.43
CA ILE A 388 2.50 -12.85 -0.19
C ILE A 388 1.72 -12.08 0.87
N LYS A 389 2.10 -10.83 1.11
CA LYS A 389 1.42 -9.96 2.07
C LYS A 389 -0.06 -9.79 1.71
N PRO A 390 -0.97 -9.72 2.68
CA PRO A 390 -2.39 -9.46 2.42
C PRO A 390 -2.56 -8.22 1.57
N SER A 391 -3.22 -8.36 0.44
CA SER A 391 -3.36 -7.24 -0.49
C SER A 391 -4.55 -7.38 -1.41
N VAL A 392 -5.01 -6.24 -1.95
CA VAL A 392 -6.07 -6.14 -2.96
C VAL A 392 -5.57 -5.27 -4.11
N ARG A 393 -5.91 -5.64 -5.35
CA ARG A 393 -5.61 -4.82 -6.52
C ARG A 393 -6.72 -4.90 -7.58
N PHE A 394 -6.87 -3.85 -8.40
CA PHE A 394 -7.75 -3.90 -9.57
C PHE A 394 -7.03 -4.55 -10.75
N ILE A 395 -7.73 -5.43 -11.48
CA ILE A 395 -7.18 -6.09 -12.68
C ILE A 395 -7.02 -5.09 -13.82
N LYS A 396 -7.95 -4.13 -13.91
CA LYS A 396 -7.93 -3.06 -14.91
C LYS A 396 -8.29 -1.74 -14.25
N ASN A 397 -7.51 -0.73 -14.49
CA ASN A 397 -7.84 0.65 -14.16
C ASN A 397 -8.72 1.21 -15.29
N GLY A 398 -10.00 0.87 -15.29
CA GLY A 398 -10.97 1.37 -16.27
C GLY A 398 -11.89 2.38 -15.62
N THR A 399 -11.99 3.57 -16.23
CA THR A 399 -12.78 4.69 -15.72
C THR A 399 -14.19 4.77 -16.33
N ILE A 400 -14.55 3.86 -17.23
CA ILE A 400 -15.84 3.89 -17.93
C ILE A 400 -16.50 2.53 -17.82
N LEU A 401 -17.69 2.47 -17.22
CA LEU A 401 -18.58 1.32 -17.29
C LEU A 401 -19.73 1.67 -18.23
N PRO A 402 -19.95 0.88 -19.29
CA PRO A 402 -21.14 1.00 -20.11
C PRO A 402 -22.39 0.70 -19.27
N SER A 403 -23.51 1.31 -19.61
CA SER A 403 -24.82 1.13 -18.95
C SER A 403 -25.44 -0.27 -19.09
N SER A 404 -24.66 -1.24 -19.57
CA SER A 404 -25.11 -2.63 -19.66
C SER A 404 -25.48 -3.19 -18.27
N ASN A 405 -26.48 -4.05 -18.22
CA ASN A 405 -27.02 -4.70 -17.02
C ASN A 405 -25.99 -5.56 -16.24
N ASN A 406 -24.71 -5.48 -16.55
CA ASN A 406 -23.64 -6.29 -16.00
C ASN A 406 -22.49 -5.43 -15.45
N LEU A 407 -22.79 -4.66 -14.39
CA LEU A 407 -21.84 -3.79 -13.71
C LEU A 407 -20.89 -4.61 -12.80
N LYS A 408 -20.01 -5.42 -13.40
CA LYS A 408 -19.04 -6.21 -12.64
C LYS A 408 -17.70 -5.51 -12.60
N LEU A 409 -17.19 -5.27 -11.40
CA LEU A 409 -15.83 -4.78 -11.14
C LEU A 409 -14.96 -5.96 -10.73
N ASN A 410 -14.00 -6.31 -11.56
CA ASN A 410 -13.07 -7.39 -11.29
C ASN A 410 -11.87 -6.86 -10.51
N PHE A 411 -11.51 -7.59 -9.45
CA PHE A 411 -10.35 -7.31 -8.61
C PHE A 411 -9.66 -8.61 -8.21
N GLU A 412 -8.46 -8.51 -7.72
CA GLU A 412 -7.71 -9.62 -7.16
C GLU A 412 -7.39 -9.35 -5.70
N ALA A 413 -7.42 -10.40 -4.90
CA ALA A 413 -7.03 -10.38 -3.50
C ALA A 413 -6.16 -11.58 -3.16
N VAL A 414 -5.28 -11.41 -2.17
CA VAL A 414 -4.38 -12.46 -1.67
C VAL A 414 -4.31 -12.38 -0.14
N ASN A 415 -4.28 -13.53 0.51
CA ASN A 415 -4.19 -13.69 1.96
C ASN A 415 -5.21 -12.87 2.77
N LEU A 416 -6.43 -12.75 2.23
CA LEU A 416 -7.55 -12.07 2.86
C LEU A 416 -8.80 -12.97 2.85
N SER A 417 -9.50 -13.02 3.99
CA SER A 417 -10.80 -13.71 4.14
C SER A 417 -11.97 -12.81 3.71
N ALA A 418 -11.81 -11.49 3.80
CA ALA A 418 -12.83 -10.52 3.44
C ALA A 418 -12.20 -9.18 3.02
N VAL A 419 -13.00 -8.32 2.38
CA VAL A 419 -12.68 -6.93 2.09
C VAL A 419 -13.90 -6.04 2.34
N ASP A 420 -13.67 -4.87 2.92
CA ASP A 420 -14.70 -3.85 3.06
C ASP A 420 -14.82 -3.05 1.75
N VAL A 421 -16.02 -2.95 1.25
CA VAL A 421 -16.33 -2.20 0.03
C VAL A 421 -17.12 -0.94 0.40
N LYS A 422 -16.63 0.22 -0.02
CA LYS A 422 -17.31 1.49 0.15
C LYS A 422 -17.52 2.14 -1.22
N VAL A 423 -18.74 2.59 -1.49
CA VAL A 423 -19.07 3.24 -2.76
C VAL A 423 -19.51 4.68 -2.51
N TYR A 424 -18.82 5.61 -3.15
CA TYR A 424 -19.17 7.04 -3.15
C TYR A 424 -19.80 7.41 -4.49
N LYS A 425 -20.82 8.27 -4.45
CA LYS A 425 -21.42 8.86 -5.64
C LYS A 425 -21.02 10.31 -5.74
N ILE A 426 -20.37 10.68 -6.83
CA ILE A 426 -20.11 12.05 -7.24
C ILE A 426 -21.21 12.44 -8.20
N TYR A 427 -22.08 13.35 -7.76
CA TYR A 427 -23.24 13.74 -8.53
C TYR A 427 -22.85 14.46 -9.83
N LYS A 428 -23.65 14.30 -10.88
CA LYS A 428 -23.44 14.93 -12.18
C LYS A 428 -23.15 16.43 -12.09
N ASN A 429 -23.85 17.13 -11.19
CA ASN A 429 -23.68 18.58 -11.01
C ASN A 429 -22.36 18.96 -10.35
N ASN A 430 -21.68 18.01 -9.69
CA ASN A 430 -20.43 18.22 -8.96
C ASN A 430 -19.20 17.78 -9.76
N ILE A 431 -19.39 17.21 -10.96
CA ILE A 431 -18.26 16.68 -11.76
C ILE A 431 -17.25 17.76 -12.14
N LEU A 432 -17.72 18.93 -12.54
CA LEU A 432 -16.82 20.05 -12.87
C LEU A 432 -15.99 20.47 -11.66
N GLN A 433 -16.59 20.50 -10.48
CA GLN A 433 -15.89 20.80 -9.24
C GLN A 433 -14.90 19.68 -8.86
N PHE A 434 -15.28 18.41 -9.07
CA PHE A 434 -14.39 17.29 -8.88
C PHE A 434 -13.17 17.36 -9.79
N LEU A 435 -13.35 17.65 -11.07
CA LEU A 435 -12.28 17.72 -12.06
C LEU A 435 -11.36 18.95 -11.93
N GLN A 436 -11.74 19.95 -11.14
CA GLN A 436 -10.84 21.08 -10.84
C GLN A 436 -9.60 20.66 -10.06
N TYR A 437 -9.72 19.63 -9.22
CA TYR A 437 -8.67 19.17 -8.30
C TYR A 437 -8.24 17.73 -8.55
N ASN A 438 -8.94 17.02 -9.44
CA ASN A 438 -8.71 15.61 -9.69
C ASN A 438 -8.61 15.33 -11.19
N GLN A 439 -7.78 14.36 -11.52
CA GLN A 439 -7.95 13.61 -12.76
C GLN A 439 -9.17 12.68 -12.62
N LEU A 440 -9.65 12.10 -13.72
CA LEU A 440 -10.85 11.26 -13.71
C LEU A 440 -10.80 10.12 -12.68
N ASN A 441 -9.62 9.58 -12.38
CA ASN A 441 -9.39 8.55 -11.36
C ASN A 441 -8.90 9.11 -10.00
N GLY A 442 -8.97 10.43 -9.79
CA GLY A 442 -8.52 11.07 -8.57
C GLY A 442 -9.43 10.77 -7.37
N SER A 443 -8.90 11.02 -6.18
CA SER A 443 -9.60 10.80 -4.91
C SER A 443 -9.55 12.00 -3.97
N GLN A 444 -8.96 13.10 -4.41
CA GLN A 444 -8.84 14.28 -3.57
C GLN A 444 -10.20 14.92 -3.34
N ASN A 445 -10.44 15.34 -2.11
CA ASN A 445 -11.65 16.08 -1.74
C ASN A 445 -12.98 15.38 -2.07
N LEU A 446 -13.02 14.04 -2.08
CA LEU A 446 -14.24 13.27 -2.39
C LEU A 446 -15.44 13.68 -1.54
N LYS A 447 -15.22 13.95 -0.25
CA LYS A 447 -16.28 14.38 0.68
C LYS A 447 -16.93 15.71 0.29
N LYS A 448 -16.31 16.52 -0.58
CA LYS A 448 -16.85 17.78 -1.08
C LYS A 448 -17.79 17.62 -2.27
N VAL A 449 -17.62 16.58 -3.05
CA VAL A 449 -18.28 16.39 -4.35
C VAL A 449 -19.12 15.13 -4.41
N GLY A 450 -18.92 14.21 -3.46
CA GLY A 450 -19.57 12.90 -3.41
C GLY A 450 -20.06 12.54 -2.01
N GLN A 451 -21.01 11.62 -1.96
CA GLN A 451 -21.52 11.02 -0.72
C GLN A 451 -21.28 9.52 -0.75
N PRO A 452 -20.97 8.89 0.42
CA PRO A 452 -21.00 7.44 0.52
C PRO A 452 -22.45 6.97 0.39
N ILE A 453 -22.70 6.10 -0.57
CA ILE A 453 -24.04 5.58 -0.85
C ILE A 453 -24.20 4.12 -0.47
N ALA A 454 -23.10 3.41 -0.29
CA ALA A 454 -23.10 2.01 0.14
C ALA A 454 -21.82 1.65 0.88
N LYS A 455 -21.96 0.78 1.86
CA LYS A 455 -20.87 0.09 2.57
C LYS A 455 -21.28 -1.37 2.73
N THR A 456 -20.39 -2.29 2.40
CA THR A 456 -20.61 -3.73 2.57
C THR A 456 -19.28 -4.44 2.76
N THR A 457 -19.30 -5.58 3.44
CA THR A 457 -18.13 -6.46 3.55
C THR A 457 -18.33 -7.64 2.61
N LEU A 458 -17.37 -7.88 1.71
CA LEU A 458 -17.38 -8.99 0.77
C LEU A 458 -16.51 -10.11 1.32
N LYS A 459 -17.11 -11.26 1.64
CA LYS A 459 -16.39 -12.47 2.03
C LYS A 459 -15.72 -13.10 0.80
N LEU A 460 -14.45 -13.50 0.93
CA LEU A 460 -13.62 -14.01 -0.17
C LEU A 460 -13.35 -15.51 -0.06
N ASN A 461 -13.65 -16.12 1.08
CA ASN A 461 -13.33 -17.52 1.41
C ASN A 461 -14.53 -18.49 1.33
N GLU A 462 -15.61 -18.11 0.67
CA GLU A 462 -16.83 -18.94 0.60
C GLU A 462 -16.66 -20.23 -0.23
N SER A 463 -15.61 -20.32 -1.03
CA SER A 463 -15.33 -21.51 -1.85
C SER A 463 -14.08 -22.25 -1.33
N SER A 464 -14.22 -23.53 -1.04
CA SER A 464 -13.11 -24.42 -0.66
C SER A 464 -12.07 -24.64 -1.78
N LEU A 465 -12.35 -24.18 -2.99
CA LEU A 465 -11.45 -24.26 -4.16
C LEU A 465 -10.46 -23.09 -4.23
N ILE A 466 -10.64 -22.05 -3.40
CA ILE A 466 -9.79 -20.88 -3.40
C ILE A 466 -8.56 -21.14 -2.53
N ASN A 467 -7.36 -20.97 -3.11
CA ASN A 467 -6.12 -20.94 -2.34
C ASN A 467 -5.83 -19.50 -1.93
N PRO A 468 -6.05 -19.09 -0.68
CA PRO A 468 -5.91 -17.70 -0.25
C PRO A 468 -4.48 -17.17 -0.38
N GLY A 469 -3.46 -18.04 -0.29
CA GLY A 469 -2.05 -17.67 -0.44
C GLY A 469 -1.64 -17.25 -1.86
N LYS A 470 -2.56 -17.27 -2.83
CA LYS A 470 -2.37 -16.84 -4.21
C LYS A 470 -3.27 -15.66 -4.53
N TRP A 471 -2.90 -14.90 -5.57
CA TRP A 471 -3.81 -13.92 -6.15
C TRP A 471 -5.03 -14.64 -6.75
N ASN A 472 -6.20 -14.37 -6.21
CA ASN A 472 -7.47 -14.88 -6.69
C ASN A 472 -8.29 -13.74 -7.28
N THR A 473 -8.93 -14.02 -8.40
CA THR A 473 -9.81 -13.07 -9.08
C THR A 473 -11.22 -13.15 -8.52
N PHE A 474 -11.77 -12.00 -8.15
CA PHE A 474 -13.14 -11.84 -7.68
C PHE A 474 -13.88 -10.82 -8.55
N ALA A 475 -15.20 -10.93 -8.57
CA ALA A 475 -16.08 -9.99 -9.27
C ALA A 475 -17.08 -9.39 -8.28
N LEU A 476 -17.02 -8.07 -8.11
CA LEU A 476 -18.01 -7.30 -7.37
C LEU A 476 -19.14 -6.91 -8.34
N ASP A 477 -20.34 -7.40 -8.08
CA ASP A 477 -21.54 -7.02 -8.83
C ASP A 477 -22.13 -5.72 -8.28
N LEU A 478 -21.72 -4.61 -8.87
CA LEU A 478 -22.16 -3.27 -8.46
C LEU A 478 -23.67 -3.05 -8.71
N SER A 479 -24.31 -3.81 -9.60
CA SER A 479 -25.75 -3.67 -9.86
C SER A 479 -26.62 -4.03 -8.64
N LYS A 480 -26.06 -4.83 -7.72
CA LYS A 480 -26.72 -5.18 -6.45
C LYS A 480 -26.55 -4.11 -5.37
N ILE A 481 -25.61 -3.19 -5.56
CA ILE A 481 -25.18 -2.20 -4.55
C ILE A 481 -25.66 -0.81 -4.94
N ILE A 482 -25.65 -0.47 -6.23
CA ILE A 482 -26.00 0.86 -6.74
C ILE A 482 -27.00 0.77 -7.88
N THR A 483 -27.83 1.83 -7.98
CA THR A 483 -28.58 2.12 -9.21
C THR A 483 -27.80 3.18 -9.97
N PRO A 484 -27.16 2.86 -11.11
CA PRO A 484 -26.33 3.80 -11.84
C PRO A 484 -27.17 4.96 -12.40
N GLU A 485 -26.67 6.17 -12.20
CA GLU A 485 -27.23 7.39 -12.78
C GLU A 485 -26.29 7.88 -13.89
N PRO A 486 -26.78 7.98 -15.13
CA PRO A 486 -25.97 8.44 -16.25
C PRO A 486 -25.35 9.82 -16.01
N GLY A 487 -24.05 9.92 -16.24
CA GLY A 487 -23.28 11.12 -16.02
C GLY A 487 -22.80 11.33 -14.58
N ALA A 488 -23.08 10.44 -13.64
CA ALA A 488 -22.47 10.43 -12.32
C ALA A 488 -21.17 9.60 -12.30
N ILE A 489 -20.25 9.93 -11.41
CA ILE A 489 -19.05 9.14 -11.15
C ILE A 489 -19.26 8.37 -9.85
N TYR A 490 -18.96 7.09 -9.87
CA TYR A 490 -18.95 6.23 -8.69
C TYR A 490 -17.51 5.86 -8.34
N ARG A 491 -17.08 6.20 -7.13
CA ARG A 491 -15.81 5.71 -6.61
C ARG A 491 -16.05 4.48 -5.77
N VAL A 492 -15.41 3.39 -6.14
CA VAL A 492 -15.41 2.14 -5.37
C VAL A 492 -14.07 2.04 -4.65
N GLU A 493 -14.12 1.92 -3.33
CA GLU A 493 -12.95 1.71 -2.49
C GLU A 493 -13.03 0.33 -1.85
N PHE A 494 -11.91 -0.40 -1.90
CA PHE A 494 -11.67 -1.60 -1.11
C PHE A 494 -10.73 -1.26 0.04
N ALA A 495 -11.08 -1.69 1.24
CA ALA A 495 -10.22 -1.63 2.42
C ALA A 495 -10.19 -3.01 3.09
N TYR A 496 -9.13 -3.28 3.85
CA TYR A 496 -9.03 -4.51 4.62
C TYR A 496 -8.36 -4.24 5.97
N LYS A 497 -8.65 -5.10 6.95
CA LYS A 497 -8.22 -4.97 8.34
C LYS A 497 -7.42 -6.20 8.75
N LYS A 498 -6.66 -6.13 9.86
CA LYS A 498 -5.87 -7.24 10.40
C LYS A 498 -6.73 -8.49 10.60
N LYS A 499 -7.95 -8.37 11.13
CA LYS A 499 -8.88 -9.49 11.33
C LYS A 499 -9.32 -10.24 10.07
N TYR A 500 -9.11 -9.65 8.87
CA TYR A 500 -9.37 -10.32 7.59
C TYR A 500 -8.14 -11.02 7.05
N SER A 501 -6.98 -10.82 7.66
CA SER A 501 -5.73 -11.42 7.22
C SER A 501 -5.72 -12.93 7.44
N LEU A 502 -5.25 -13.65 6.42
CA LEU A 502 -4.93 -15.08 6.46
C LEU A 502 -3.42 -15.30 6.43
N TYR A 503 -2.64 -14.23 6.56
CA TYR A 503 -1.19 -14.28 6.66
C TYR A 503 -0.80 -14.94 7.98
N LYS A 504 0.08 -15.93 7.91
CA LYS A 504 0.54 -16.63 9.11
C LYS A 504 1.74 -15.92 9.69
N CYS A 505 1.58 -15.36 10.85
CA CYS A 505 2.67 -14.78 11.63
C CYS A 505 3.33 -15.89 12.46
N GLU A 506 4.65 -15.83 12.59
CA GLU A 506 5.34 -16.66 13.58
C GLU A 506 4.95 -16.13 14.96
N THR A 507 4.22 -16.94 15.72
CA THR A 507 3.77 -16.57 17.06
C THR A 507 4.99 -16.41 17.98
N SER A 508 5.29 -15.17 18.38
CA SER A 508 5.97 -14.96 19.66
C SER A 508 4.99 -15.36 20.76
N ASP A 509 5.33 -16.39 21.54
CA ASP A 509 4.54 -16.83 22.69
C ASP A 509 4.17 -15.63 23.59
N GLY A 510 2.93 -15.14 23.50
CA GLY A 510 2.52 -14.05 24.39
C GLY A 510 1.16 -13.40 24.18
N ASP A 511 0.52 -13.49 23.03
CA ASP A 511 -0.75 -12.81 22.79
C ASP A 511 -1.91 -13.79 22.44
N GLU A 512 -2.23 -14.68 23.38
CA GLU A 512 -3.51 -15.38 23.41
C GLU A 512 -4.50 -14.63 24.30
N ASN A 513 -4.98 -13.44 23.92
CA ASN A 513 -6.20 -12.84 24.49
C ASN A 513 -6.65 -11.63 23.65
N GLU A 514 -7.02 -11.84 22.39
CA GLU A 514 -8.02 -10.98 21.77
C GLU A 514 -9.34 -11.77 21.75
N GLU A 515 -10.24 -11.41 22.65
CA GLU A 515 -11.60 -11.94 22.69
C GLU A 515 -12.24 -11.75 21.32
N GLU A 516 -12.67 -12.88 20.71
CA GLU A 516 -13.53 -12.86 19.52
C GLU A 516 -14.84 -12.16 19.91
N GLU A 517 -14.98 -10.88 19.67
CA GLU A 517 -16.30 -10.26 19.65
C GLU A 517 -17.07 -10.86 18.46
N GLU A 518 -18.00 -11.75 18.79
CA GLU A 518 -19.02 -12.25 17.87
C GLU A 518 -19.78 -11.07 17.27
N VAL A 519 -19.51 -10.76 16.02
CA VAL A 519 -20.28 -9.78 15.25
C VAL A 519 -21.64 -10.41 14.96
N ASP A 520 -22.69 -9.92 15.62
CA ASP A 520 -24.08 -10.29 15.37
C ASP A 520 -24.42 -10.11 13.89
N GLU A 521 -24.69 -11.22 13.19
CA GLU A 521 -24.98 -11.28 11.74
C GLU A 521 -26.25 -10.53 11.33
N ASN A 522 -26.99 -9.97 12.28
CA ASN A 522 -28.30 -9.33 12.05
C ASN A 522 -28.32 -7.79 12.13
N ASP A 523 -27.20 -7.14 12.38
CA ASP A 523 -27.18 -5.67 12.41
C ASP A 523 -26.98 -5.05 11.03
N VAL A 524 -27.87 -5.42 10.09
CA VAL A 524 -28.10 -4.69 8.85
C VAL A 524 -29.05 -3.55 9.13
N ASN A 525 -28.69 -2.69 10.08
CA ASN A 525 -29.42 -1.46 10.27
C ASN A 525 -28.83 -0.39 9.35
N TYR A 526 -29.44 -0.28 8.16
CA TYR A 526 -29.22 0.81 7.21
C TYR A 526 -29.74 2.12 7.82
N SER A 527 -28.97 2.67 8.72
CA SER A 527 -29.05 4.07 9.12
C SER A 527 -27.83 4.76 8.52
N GLY A 528 -28.05 5.55 7.47
CA GLY A 528 -27.03 6.15 6.61
C GLY A 528 -26.13 7.20 7.27
N ASN A 529 -25.53 6.94 8.41
CA ASN A 529 -24.64 7.87 9.12
C ASN A 529 -23.67 7.18 10.08
N SER A 530 -23.16 6.00 9.78
CA SER A 530 -22.09 5.44 10.59
C SER A 530 -20.73 5.84 10.05
N TYR A 531 -20.20 6.94 10.55
CA TYR A 531 -18.78 7.31 10.48
C TYR A 531 -17.99 6.75 11.68
N ASP A 532 -18.54 5.73 12.34
CA ASP A 532 -18.00 5.11 13.54
C ASP A 532 -16.81 4.16 13.28
N ASP A 533 -16.19 4.20 12.10
CA ASP A 533 -14.94 3.48 11.81
C ASP A 533 -13.66 4.25 12.24
N TYR A 534 -13.76 5.15 13.19
CA TYR A 534 -12.63 5.51 14.03
C TYR A 534 -12.71 4.65 15.29
N ASP A 535 -12.58 3.36 15.12
CA ASP A 535 -12.28 2.47 16.23
C ASP A 535 -11.04 3.01 16.93
N SER A 536 -11.19 3.27 18.21
CA SER A 536 -10.18 3.77 19.13
C SER A 536 -9.03 2.77 19.39
N ASP A 537 -8.90 1.78 18.57
CA ASP A 537 -7.75 0.86 18.58
C ASP A 537 -6.58 1.46 17.78
N TYR A 538 -6.24 2.70 18.15
CA TYR A 538 -4.96 3.29 17.77
C TYR A 538 -3.88 2.73 18.69
N GLY A 539 -3.49 1.49 18.47
CA GLY A 539 -2.19 1.01 18.87
C GLY A 539 -1.13 2.00 18.36
N ASP A 540 -0.03 2.13 19.05
CA ASP A 540 1.06 2.99 18.64
C ASP A 540 1.44 2.68 17.18
N TYR A 541 1.12 3.60 16.24
CA TYR A 541 1.52 3.45 14.85
C TYR A 541 3.04 3.54 14.78
N ASP A 542 3.67 2.41 14.48
CA ASP A 542 5.08 2.37 14.09
C ASP A 542 5.19 2.29 12.57
N TRP A 543 5.72 3.34 11.94
CA TRP A 543 5.90 3.38 10.50
C TRP A 543 6.85 2.29 9.99
N ARG A 544 7.80 1.81 10.83
CA ARG A 544 8.72 0.72 10.49
C ARG A 544 8.00 -0.60 10.34
N GLU A 545 6.97 -0.80 11.16
CA GLU A 545 6.10 -1.96 11.10
C GLU A 545 5.00 -1.84 10.06
N SER A 546 4.89 -0.69 9.38
CA SER A 546 3.88 -0.50 8.34
C SER A 546 4.04 -1.42 7.12
N GLU A 547 5.17 -2.06 6.97
CA GLU A 547 5.43 -3.08 5.95
C GLU A 547 5.28 -4.51 6.47
N ASP A 548 5.07 -4.71 7.79
CA ASP A 548 4.89 -6.01 8.42
C ASP A 548 3.42 -6.40 8.54
N PRO A 549 2.95 -7.44 7.84
CA PRO A 549 1.56 -7.90 7.91
C PRO A 549 1.15 -8.44 9.28
N CYS A 550 2.09 -8.69 10.18
CA CYS A 550 1.83 -9.13 11.53
C CYS A 550 1.54 -7.96 12.48
N SER A 551 1.93 -6.74 12.10
CA SER A 551 1.63 -5.53 12.83
C SER A 551 0.28 -4.90 12.42
N GLY A 552 -0.44 -4.31 13.38
CA GLY A 552 -1.63 -3.49 13.13
C GLY A 552 -1.34 -2.29 12.22
N SER A 553 -0.12 -1.74 12.31
CA SER A 553 0.36 -0.61 11.51
C SER A 553 0.27 -0.84 9.99
N TYR A 554 0.44 -2.09 9.54
CA TYR A 554 0.29 -2.48 8.12
C TYR A 554 -1.11 -2.18 7.57
N TYR A 555 -2.15 -2.37 8.38
CA TYR A 555 -3.55 -2.25 7.97
C TYR A 555 -4.11 -0.84 8.14
N TYR A 556 -3.37 0.07 8.74
CA TYR A 556 -3.85 1.41 9.09
C TYR A 556 -4.39 2.21 7.90
N ASN A 557 -3.74 2.11 6.73
CA ASN A 557 -4.15 2.77 5.48
C ASN A 557 -4.34 1.78 4.33
N ALA A 558 -4.62 0.51 4.62
CA ALA A 558 -4.75 -0.55 3.64
C ALA A 558 -6.04 -0.41 2.80
N LYS A 559 -6.02 0.51 1.82
CA LYS A 559 -7.13 0.78 0.92
C LYS A 559 -6.68 1.10 -0.50
N ILE A 560 -7.49 0.67 -1.46
CA ILE A 560 -7.36 1.05 -2.87
C ILE A 560 -8.70 1.56 -3.40
N GLY A 561 -8.70 2.38 -4.43
CA GLY A 561 -9.95 2.91 -4.98
C GLY A 561 -9.86 3.18 -6.47
N THR A 562 -10.98 3.03 -7.18
CA THR A 562 -11.13 3.36 -8.59
C THR A 562 -12.43 4.12 -8.84
N ASN A 563 -12.40 5.03 -9.80
CA ASN A 563 -13.57 5.82 -10.20
C ASN A 563 -14.18 5.23 -11.48
N ILE A 564 -15.50 5.20 -11.50
CA ILE A 564 -16.28 4.63 -12.58
C ILE A 564 -17.29 5.68 -13.04
N LEU A 565 -17.22 6.10 -14.29
CA LEU A 565 -18.19 6.98 -14.90
C LEU A 565 -19.35 6.13 -15.48
N ALA A 566 -20.57 6.36 -14.99
CA ALA A 566 -21.75 5.77 -15.56
C ALA A 566 -22.14 6.52 -16.85
N THR A 567 -22.22 5.81 -17.98
CA THR A 567 -22.58 6.39 -19.29
C THR A 567 -23.84 5.75 -19.83
N ASP A 568 -24.59 6.51 -20.67
CA ASP A 568 -25.72 5.99 -21.42
C ASP A 568 -25.31 5.21 -22.68
N LEU A 569 -24.01 5.14 -22.95
CA LEU A 569 -23.48 4.45 -24.12
C LEU A 569 -23.36 2.95 -23.81
N GLY A 570 -24.33 2.17 -24.23
CA GLY A 570 -24.36 0.71 -24.21
C GLY A 570 -23.65 0.08 -25.40
#